data_350495e107240ccff94f7363eca6dd77
#
_entry.id   350495e107240ccff94f7363eca6dd77
#
_cell.length_a   1.000
_cell.length_b   1.000
_cell.length_c   1.000
_cell.angle_alpha   90.00
_cell.angle_beta   90.00
_cell.angle_gamma   90.00
#
_symmetry.space_group_name_H-M   'P 1'
#
loop_
_entity.id
_entity.type
_entity.pdbx_description
1 polymer ?
#
loop_
_entity_poly.entity_id
_entity_poly.type
_entity_poly.pdbx_seq_one_letter_code
_entity_poly.pdbx_strand_id
1 'polypeptide(L)'
;MIFTCKKFSVLVCIIILFSQANQARAIGLLDAYEAALENDPTYRSALHESEAGQQAEAIGLAGLLPNLSITHVQSKTTGTQAFSSGVGGTQPLNFDSQISTLSLRQPLINLEAVASYRQGKAKADSSRAKFTGRSQQLVVRLVEAYVKTLLAQDHVKLAEAQRDSFEELKHVNERMLQKGEGTTTDVLETQSKFALAQAKTIEAHDELEGAQLQLEAIVGQKITKLDSLSEKFNSRTIQLQDYDSWYALALDRNAELVTQ
;
A
#
# COMPACT_ATOMS: atom_id res chain seq x y z
N MET A 1 22.27 23.77 -48.71
CA MET A 1 23.00 22.75 -47.95
C MET A 1 22.70 22.78 -46.42
N ILE A 2 21.71 23.56 -45.96
CA ILE A 2 21.38 23.73 -44.53
C ILE A 2 20.10 22.94 -44.12
N PHE A 3 19.28 22.49 -45.07
CA PHE A 3 18.00 21.79 -44.80
C PHE A 3 18.12 20.31 -44.50
N THR A 4 19.22 19.66 -44.85
CA THR A 4 19.45 18.23 -44.62
C THR A 4 19.98 17.90 -43.22
N CYS A 5 20.68 18.82 -42.56
CA CYS A 5 21.26 18.62 -41.23
C CYS A 5 20.21 18.62 -40.12
N LYS A 6 19.12 19.41 -40.27
CA LYS A 6 18.04 19.50 -39.27
C LYS A 6 17.17 18.22 -39.21
N LYS A 7 16.95 17.58 -40.37
CA LYS A 7 16.18 16.29 -40.43
C LYS A 7 16.98 15.12 -39.87
N PHE A 8 18.30 15.13 -40.03
CA PHE A 8 19.19 14.09 -39.50
C PHE A 8 19.29 14.17 -37.97
N SER A 9 19.34 15.39 -37.39
CA SER A 9 19.36 15.59 -35.93
C SER A 9 18.07 15.16 -35.26
N VAL A 10 16.90 15.37 -35.88
CA VAL A 10 15.61 14.93 -35.37
C VAL A 10 15.49 13.40 -35.41
N LEU A 11 15.99 12.74 -36.46
CA LEU A 11 16.00 11.30 -36.59
C LEU A 11 16.89 10.62 -35.53
N VAL A 12 18.07 11.22 -35.24
CA VAL A 12 18.97 10.72 -34.17
C VAL A 12 18.36 10.90 -32.79
N CYS A 13 17.67 12.01 -32.50
CA CYS A 13 16.95 12.20 -31.23
C CYS A 13 15.80 11.21 -31.08
N ILE A 14 15.07 10.86 -32.14
CA ILE A 14 13.98 9.85 -32.09
C ILE A 14 14.56 8.46 -31.83
N ILE A 15 15.71 8.12 -32.41
CA ILE A 15 16.38 6.83 -32.18
C ILE A 15 16.90 6.70 -30.74
N ILE A 16 17.41 7.80 -30.15
CA ILE A 16 17.88 7.83 -28.76
C ILE A 16 16.71 7.73 -27.79
N LEU A 17 15.55 8.29 -28.10
CA LEU A 17 14.32 8.16 -27.30
C LEU A 17 13.72 6.75 -27.35
N PHE A 18 13.93 5.99 -28.43
CA PHE A 18 13.47 4.59 -28.54
C PHE A 18 14.44 3.58 -27.89
N SER A 19 15.68 3.95 -27.57
CA SER A 19 16.65 3.06 -26.94
C SER A 19 16.53 2.97 -25.40
N GLN A 20 15.55 3.62 -24.78
CA GLN A 20 15.06 3.31 -23.44
C GLN A 20 14.23 2.02 -23.47
N ALA A 21 14.73 0.97 -24.13
CA ALA A 21 14.21 -0.36 -23.98
C ALA A 21 14.32 -0.69 -22.47
N ASN A 22 13.20 -0.70 -21.79
CA ASN A 22 13.08 -1.26 -20.45
C ASN A 22 13.78 -2.64 -20.47
N GLN A 23 15.02 -2.69 -20.02
CA GLN A 23 15.66 -3.95 -19.72
C GLN A 23 14.77 -4.55 -18.63
N ALA A 24 14.07 -5.60 -18.98
CA ALA A 24 13.34 -6.44 -18.02
C ALA A 24 14.39 -7.04 -17.06
N ARG A 25 14.84 -6.22 -16.11
CA ARG A 25 15.71 -6.66 -15.03
C ARG A 25 14.87 -7.54 -14.12
N ALA A 26 15.40 -8.68 -13.74
CA ALA A 26 14.81 -9.45 -12.66
C ALA A 26 14.81 -8.57 -11.41
N ILE A 27 13.66 -8.49 -10.74
CA ILE A 27 13.49 -7.67 -9.54
C ILE A 27 13.95 -8.50 -8.34
N GLY A 28 14.97 -8.00 -7.64
CA GLY A 28 15.41 -8.56 -6.35
C GLY A 28 14.48 -8.14 -5.21
N LEU A 29 14.55 -8.84 -4.08
CA LEU A 29 13.73 -8.52 -2.90
C LEU A 29 13.98 -7.09 -2.39
N LEU A 30 15.23 -6.60 -2.48
CA LEU A 30 15.57 -5.24 -2.06
C LEU A 30 14.96 -4.19 -3.00
N ASP A 31 15.09 -4.39 -4.31
CA ASP A 31 14.50 -3.49 -5.31
C ASP A 31 12.96 -3.45 -5.18
N ALA A 32 12.36 -4.62 -4.90
CA ALA A 32 10.92 -4.73 -4.63
C ALA A 32 10.51 -3.96 -3.37
N TYR A 33 11.35 -3.97 -2.33
CA TYR A 33 11.10 -3.21 -1.10
C TYR A 33 11.19 -1.69 -1.33
N GLU A 34 12.21 -1.23 -2.05
CA GLU A 34 12.34 0.19 -2.39
C GLU A 34 11.15 0.68 -3.22
N ALA A 35 10.72 -0.10 -4.22
CA ALA A 35 9.54 0.22 -5.00
C ALA A 35 8.24 0.20 -4.16
N ALA A 36 8.11 -0.73 -3.20
CA ALA A 36 6.95 -0.82 -2.33
C ALA A 36 6.85 0.38 -1.36
N LEU A 37 7.97 0.92 -0.87
CA LEU A 37 7.96 2.16 -0.06
C LEU A 37 7.36 3.35 -0.80
N GLU A 38 7.53 3.40 -2.12
CA GLU A 38 7.02 4.50 -2.95
C GLU A 38 5.57 4.26 -3.40
N ASN A 39 5.21 3.00 -3.66
CA ASN A 39 3.99 2.68 -4.40
C ASN A 39 2.90 1.97 -3.56
N ASP A 40 3.26 1.28 -2.45
CA ASP A 40 2.24 0.56 -1.66
C ASP A 40 1.21 1.52 -1.07
N PRO A 41 -0.08 1.41 -1.43
CA PRO A 41 -1.10 2.34 -0.99
C PRO A 41 -1.37 2.25 0.51
N THR A 42 -1.17 1.07 1.12
CA THR A 42 -1.37 0.85 2.56
C THR A 42 -0.29 1.55 3.37
N TYR A 43 0.96 1.45 2.91
CA TYR A 43 2.09 2.15 3.54
C TYR A 43 1.95 3.67 3.41
N ARG A 44 1.60 4.17 2.23
CA ARG A 44 1.38 5.61 2.00
C ARG A 44 0.24 6.17 2.83
N SER A 45 -0.85 5.42 2.96
CA SER A 45 -1.95 5.79 3.86
C SER A 45 -1.47 5.90 5.30
N ALA A 46 -0.71 4.91 5.79
CA ALA A 46 -0.17 4.92 7.14
C ALA A 46 0.82 6.08 7.37
N LEU A 47 1.62 6.46 6.36
CA LEU A 47 2.51 7.61 6.41
C LEU A 47 1.70 8.91 6.60
N HIS A 48 0.68 9.15 5.77
CA HIS A 48 -0.15 10.35 5.88
C HIS A 48 -1.00 10.36 7.15
N GLU A 49 -1.47 9.20 7.63
CA GLU A 49 -2.12 9.10 8.95
C GLU A 49 -1.18 9.50 10.08
N SER A 50 0.09 9.11 10.01
CA SER A 50 1.10 9.51 10.98
C SER A 50 1.40 11.00 10.93
N GLU A 51 1.56 11.56 9.74
CA GLU A 51 1.75 13.01 9.54
C GLU A 51 0.58 13.82 10.10
N ALA A 52 -0.66 13.40 9.80
CA ALA A 52 -1.85 14.02 10.35
C ALA A 52 -1.92 13.87 11.89
N GLY A 53 -1.59 12.68 12.41
CA GLY A 53 -1.59 12.43 13.86
C GLY A 53 -0.55 13.26 14.63
N GLN A 54 0.59 13.55 14.03
CA GLN A 54 1.62 14.40 14.61
C GLN A 54 1.14 15.86 14.79
N GLN A 55 0.18 16.33 13.99
CA GLN A 55 -0.41 17.65 14.17
C GLN A 55 -1.25 17.77 15.44
N ALA A 56 -1.57 16.66 16.11
CA ALA A 56 -2.33 16.68 17.36
C ALA A 56 -1.60 17.46 18.47
N GLU A 57 -0.26 17.45 18.48
CA GLU A 57 0.54 18.26 19.42
C GLU A 57 0.36 19.75 19.14
N ALA A 58 0.43 20.19 17.89
CA ALA A 58 0.21 21.59 17.51
C ALA A 58 -1.21 22.06 17.81
N ILE A 59 -2.20 21.19 17.56
CA ILE A 59 -3.61 21.47 17.89
C ILE A 59 -3.79 21.63 19.41
N GLY A 60 -3.19 20.74 20.20
CA GLY A 60 -3.21 20.86 21.65
C GLY A 60 -2.53 22.13 22.16
N LEU A 61 -1.41 22.51 21.55
CA LEU A 61 -0.69 23.76 21.88
C LEU A 61 -1.51 25.01 21.57
N ALA A 62 -2.33 24.98 20.52
CA ALA A 62 -3.13 26.14 20.09
C ALA A 62 -4.03 26.70 21.19
N GLY A 63 -4.52 25.85 22.12
CA GLY A 63 -5.29 26.27 23.28
C GLY A 63 -4.53 27.11 24.31
N LEU A 64 -3.20 27.11 24.27
CA LEU A 64 -2.30 27.90 25.13
C LEU A 64 -1.82 29.20 24.46
N LEU A 65 -2.02 29.32 23.16
CA LEU A 65 -1.57 30.48 22.37
C LEU A 65 -2.65 31.58 22.31
N PRO A 66 -2.25 32.84 21.99
CA PRO A 66 -3.21 33.91 21.72
C PRO A 66 -4.08 33.54 20.51
N ASN A 67 -5.39 33.70 20.66
CA ASN A 67 -6.34 33.55 19.57
C ASN A 67 -6.77 34.93 19.07
N LEU A 68 -6.54 35.19 17.78
CA LEU A 68 -6.97 36.41 17.09
C LEU A 68 -8.14 36.07 16.18
N SER A 69 -9.27 36.72 16.37
CA SER A 69 -10.44 36.53 15.52
C SER A 69 -10.96 37.86 14.95
N ILE A 70 -11.34 37.81 13.67
CA ILE A 70 -12.00 38.92 12.97
C ILE A 70 -13.37 38.41 12.56
N THR A 71 -14.39 39.12 12.99
CA THR A 71 -15.77 38.81 12.63
C THR A 71 -16.41 40.04 11.97
N HIS A 72 -16.95 39.85 10.78
CA HIS A 72 -17.75 40.87 10.09
C HIS A 72 -19.17 40.35 9.91
N VAL A 73 -20.13 41.08 10.49
CA VAL A 73 -21.57 40.77 10.42
C VAL A 73 -22.29 41.90 9.72
N GLN A 74 -22.96 41.58 8.64
CA GLN A 74 -23.89 42.49 7.97
C GLN A 74 -25.30 41.96 8.17
N SER A 75 -26.17 42.78 8.72
CA SER A 75 -27.58 42.45 8.98
C SER A 75 -28.50 43.51 8.38
N LYS A 76 -29.52 43.06 7.67
CA LYS A 76 -30.59 43.91 7.19
C LYS A 76 -31.85 43.57 7.98
N THR A 77 -32.37 44.57 8.72
CA THR A 77 -33.57 44.41 9.51
C THR A 77 -34.72 45.14 8.82
N THR A 78 -35.77 44.41 8.51
CA THR A 78 -37.01 44.92 7.92
C THR A 78 -38.17 44.52 8.84
N GLY A 79 -38.96 45.47 9.26
CA GLY A 79 -40.08 45.20 10.16
C GLY A 79 -40.97 46.40 10.37
N THR A 80 -41.94 46.28 11.25
CA THR A 80 -42.78 47.36 11.69
C THR A 80 -42.72 47.46 13.21
N GLN A 81 -42.43 48.61 13.72
CA GLN A 81 -42.46 48.91 15.18
C GLN A 81 -43.82 49.59 15.56
N ALA A 82 -44.51 48.89 16.42
CA ALA A 82 -45.77 49.47 17.00
C ALA A 82 -45.46 50.13 18.34
N PHE A 83 -45.90 51.34 18.51
CA PHE A 83 -45.82 52.11 19.78
C PHE A 83 -47.14 51.99 20.57
N SER A 84 -47.04 51.46 21.79
CA SER A 84 -48.20 51.20 22.61
C SER A 84 -48.62 52.40 23.51
N SER A 85 -47.99 53.57 23.36
CA SER A 85 -48.30 54.74 24.18
C SER A 85 -48.88 55.90 23.35
N GLY A 86 -50.17 56.19 23.52
CA GLY A 86 -50.83 57.41 23.30
C GLY A 86 -51.38 57.80 21.91
N VAL A 87 -50.70 57.58 20.85
CA VAL A 87 -51.20 57.75 19.47
C VAL A 87 -50.61 56.54 18.66
N GLY A 88 -51.44 55.51 18.59
CA GLY A 88 -51.04 54.24 17.94
C GLY A 88 -50.72 54.46 16.48
N GLY A 89 -49.45 54.47 16.16
CA GLY A 89 -48.90 54.46 14.82
C GLY A 89 -47.87 53.31 14.69
N THR A 90 -47.90 52.59 13.57
CA THR A 90 -46.84 51.68 13.18
C THR A 90 -45.87 52.43 12.29
N GLN A 91 -44.58 52.41 12.62
CA GLN A 91 -43.55 52.94 11.75
C GLN A 91 -42.74 51.78 11.08
N PRO A 92 -42.44 51.87 9.78
CA PRO A 92 -41.59 50.91 9.13
C PRO A 92 -40.14 51.01 9.67
N LEU A 93 -39.61 49.90 10.15
CA LEU A 93 -38.23 49.77 10.59
C LEU A 93 -37.44 49.12 9.47
N ASN A 94 -36.56 49.89 8.84
CA ASN A 94 -35.72 49.38 7.78
C ASN A 94 -34.32 49.98 7.94
N PHE A 95 -33.37 49.16 8.41
CA PHE A 95 -32.00 49.61 8.57
C PHE A 95 -31.02 48.49 8.27
N ASP A 96 -29.86 48.86 7.73
CA ASP A 96 -28.74 48.00 7.54
C ASP A 96 -27.71 48.23 8.68
N SER A 97 -27.28 47.14 9.30
CA SER A 97 -26.28 47.17 10.37
C SER A 97 -25.03 46.41 9.90
N GLN A 98 -23.88 47.02 10.09
CA GLN A 98 -22.58 46.42 9.80
C GLN A 98 -21.72 46.49 11.06
N ILE A 99 -21.27 45.37 11.54
CA ILE A 99 -20.42 45.25 12.73
C ILE A 99 -19.16 44.49 12.35
N SER A 100 -17.99 45.15 12.53
CA SER A 100 -16.70 44.52 12.41
C SER A 100 -16.03 44.46 13.78
N THR A 101 -15.75 43.24 14.24
CA THR A 101 -15.15 43.03 15.56
C THR A 101 -13.79 42.34 15.38
N LEU A 102 -12.75 42.94 15.92
CA LEU A 102 -11.41 42.32 16.09
C LEU A 102 -11.26 41.99 17.58
N SER A 103 -11.04 40.70 17.87
CA SER A 103 -10.82 40.25 19.25
C SER A 103 -9.54 39.44 19.38
N LEU A 104 -8.74 39.75 20.39
CA LEU A 104 -7.55 39.01 20.79
C LEU A 104 -7.81 38.44 22.20
N ARG A 105 -7.70 37.10 22.31
CA ARG A 105 -7.91 36.38 23.57
C ARG A 105 -6.66 35.57 23.91
N GLN A 106 -6.04 35.85 25.06
CA GLN A 106 -4.91 35.10 25.60
C GLN A 106 -5.31 34.45 26.92
N PRO A 107 -5.39 33.13 27.04
CA PRO A 107 -5.53 32.46 28.33
C PRO A 107 -4.25 32.64 29.15
N LEU A 108 -4.32 33.12 30.36
CA LEU A 108 -3.19 33.25 31.26
C LEU A 108 -3.00 31.98 32.11
N ILE A 109 -4.09 31.40 32.61
CA ILE A 109 -4.10 30.14 33.34
C ILE A 109 -5.27 29.32 32.80
N ASN A 110 -4.95 28.18 32.16
CA ASN A 110 -5.96 27.26 31.64
C ASN A 110 -5.44 25.79 31.76
N LEU A 111 -5.85 25.12 32.85
CA LEU A 111 -5.44 23.74 33.13
C LEU A 111 -5.97 22.74 32.08
N GLU A 112 -7.14 23.02 31.52
CA GLU A 112 -7.72 22.21 30.43
C GLU A 112 -6.85 22.29 29.18
N ALA A 113 -6.38 23.48 28.80
CA ALA A 113 -5.49 23.63 27.65
C ALA A 113 -4.13 22.93 27.89
N VAL A 114 -3.61 22.92 29.13
CA VAL A 114 -2.40 22.15 29.49
C VAL A 114 -2.66 20.65 29.35
N ALA A 115 -3.81 20.16 29.80
CA ALA A 115 -4.18 18.75 29.65
C ALA A 115 -4.36 18.38 28.17
N SER A 116 -5.01 19.22 27.37
CA SER A 116 -5.17 19.05 25.92
C SER A 116 -3.83 19.01 25.19
N TYR A 117 -2.86 19.84 25.57
CA TYR A 117 -1.51 19.79 25.02
C TYR A 117 -0.80 18.46 25.32
N ARG A 118 -0.88 17.99 26.58
CA ARG A 118 -0.30 16.69 26.96
C ARG A 118 -0.95 15.52 26.21
N GLN A 119 -2.27 15.58 26.07
CA GLN A 119 -3.02 14.59 25.28
C GLN A 119 -2.60 14.62 23.79
N GLY A 120 -2.47 15.83 23.21
CA GLY A 120 -1.99 16.00 21.84
C GLY A 120 -0.60 15.41 21.62
N LYS A 121 0.32 15.63 22.58
CA LYS A 121 1.65 15.04 22.54
C LYS A 121 1.61 13.50 22.59
N ALA A 122 0.86 12.92 23.54
CA ALA A 122 0.72 11.46 23.64
C ALA A 122 0.09 10.87 22.36
N LYS A 123 -0.88 11.57 21.74
CA LYS A 123 -1.49 11.16 20.48
C LYS A 123 -0.48 11.20 19.31
N ALA A 124 0.37 12.22 19.26
CA ALA A 124 1.45 12.30 18.26
C ALA A 124 2.46 11.15 18.41
N ASP A 125 2.86 10.82 19.64
CA ASP A 125 3.75 9.70 19.93
C ASP A 125 3.11 8.35 19.56
N SER A 126 1.84 8.14 19.91
CA SER A 126 1.07 6.96 19.49
C SER A 126 0.98 6.83 17.96
N SER A 127 0.80 7.94 17.23
CA SER A 127 0.75 7.93 15.75
C SER A 127 2.08 7.52 15.14
N ARG A 128 3.22 7.93 15.71
CA ARG A 128 4.55 7.49 15.27
C ARG A 128 4.76 6.00 15.51
N ALA A 129 4.37 5.50 16.68
CA ALA A 129 4.48 4.08 17.01
C ALA A 129 3.61 3.22 16.08
N LYS A 130 2.38 3.65 15.77
CA LYS A 130 1.51 2.99 14.79
C LYS A 130 2.16 2.92 13.41
N PHE A 131 2.75 4.01 12.94
CA PHE A 131 3.46 4.02 11.67
C PHE A 131 4.62 3.03 11.65
N THR A 132 5.40 2.94 12.74
CA THR A 132 6.47 1.95 12.86
C THR A 132 5.93 0.52 12.70
N GLY A 133 4.82 0.18 13.36
CA GLY A 133 4.17 -1.12 13.20
C GLY A 133 3.70 -1.38 11.76
N ARG A 134 3.09 -0.39 11.10
CA ARG A 134 2.67 -0.49 9.69
C ARG A 134 3.84 -0.67 8.73
N SER A 135 4.98 0.00 9.00
CA SER A 135 6.20 -0.18 8.20
C SER A 135 6.76 -1.59 8.32
N GLN A 136 6.73 -2.18 9.52
CA GLN A 136 7.12 -3.58 9.72
C GLN A 136 6.17 -4.54 9.00
N GLN A 137 4.85 -4.28 9.03
CA GLN A 137 3.87 -5.08 8.29
C GLN A 137 4.08 -5.05 6.78
N LEU A 138 4.55 -3.93 6.20
CA LEU A 138 4.91 -3.88 4.78
C LEU A 138 5.99 -4.91 4.45
N VAL A 139 7.06 -4.97 5.27
CA VAL A 139 8.15 -5.93 5.04
C VAL A 139 7.64 -7.37 5.05
N VAL A 140 6.79 -7.73 6.03
CA VAL A 140 6.22 -9.08 6.13
C VAL A 140 5.37 -9.40 4.90
N ARG A 141 4.43 -8.53 4.54
CA ARG A 141 3.56 -8.71 3.36
C ARG A 141 4.35 -8.85 2.06
N LEU A 142 5.39 -8.02 1.89
CA LEU A 142 6.23 -8.06 0.71
C LEU A 142 6.99 -9.37 0.62
N VAL A 143 7.65 -9.80 1.71
CA VAL A 143 8.40 -11.06 1.76
C VAL A 143 7.49 -12.25 1.47
N GLU A 144 6.30 -12.30 2.10
CA GLU A 144 5.31 -13.34 1.85
C GLU A 144 4.88 -13.39 0.38
N ALA A 145 4.52 -12.24 -0.22
CA ALA A 145 4.11 -12.17 -1.62
C ALA A 145 5.25 -12.58 -2.57
N TYR A 146 6.49 -12.13 -2.28
CA TYR A 146 7.67 -12.45 -3.08
C TYR A 146 7.97 -13.96 -3.05
N VAL A 147 8.03 -14.56 -1.87
CA VAL A 147 8.31 -15.99 -1.69
C VAL A 147 7.17 -16.84 -2.27
N LYS A 148 5.91 -16.44 -2.07
CA LYS A 148 4.75 -17.12 -2.65
C LYS A 148 4.81 -17.12 -4.18
N THR A 149 5.22 -16.02 -4.80
CA THR A 149 5.36 -15.95 -6.26
C THR A 149 6.49 -16.86 -6.76
N LEU A 150 7.63 -16.92 -6.06
CA LEU A 150 8.72 -17.86 -6.42
C LEU A 150 8.27 -19.31 -6.28
N LEU A 151 7.54 -19.65 -5.21
CA LEU A 151 7.01 -21.00 -5.01
C LEU A 151 6.02 -21.38 -6.13
N ALA A 152 5.13 -20.47 -6.49
CA ALA A 152 4.17 -20.69 -7.59
C ALA A 152 4.89 -20.89 -8.94
N GLN A 153 6.00 -20.18 -9.21
CA GLN A 153 6.84 -20.43 -10.40
C GLN A 153 7.42 -21.84 -10.41
N ASP A 154 7.86 -22.34 -9.26
CA ASP A 154 8.40 -23.70 -9.16
C ASP A 154 7.28 -24.76 -9.26
N HIS A 155 6.08 -24.47 -8.75
CA HIS A 155 4.89 -25.33 -8.94
C HIS A 155 4.52 -25.46 -10.42
N VAL A 156 4.58 -24.38 -11.21
CA VAL A 156 4.34 -24.42 -12.66
C VAL A 156 5.34 -25.34 -13.33
N LYS A 157 6.65 -25.15 -13.08
CA LYS A 157 7.70 -26.01 -13.65
C LYS A 157 7.50 -27.49 -13.31
N LEU A 158 7.11 -27.78 -12.06
CA LEU A 158 6.82 -29.14 -11.62
C LEU A 158 5.60 -29.73 -12.33
N ALA A 159 4.51 -28.97 -12.44
CA ALA A 159 3.29 -29.40 -13.11
C ALA A 159 3.53 -29.66 -14.61
N GLU A 160 4.31 -28.79 -15.28
CA GLU A 160 4.71 -28.97 -16.68
C GLU A 160 5.55 -30.23 -16.87
N ALA A 161 6.58 -30.43 -16.04
CA ALA A 161 7.42 -31.62 -16.10
C ALA A 161 6.59 -32.92 -15.87
N GLN A 162 5.62 -32.87 -14.96
CA GLN A 162 4.73 -33.99 -14.70
C GLN A 162 3.79 -34.28 -15.90
N ARG A 163 3.22 -33.23 -16.51
CA ARG A 163 2.40 -33.33 -17.72
C ARG A 163 3.19 -33.96 -18.85
N ASP A 164 4.41 -33.48 -19.12
CA ASP A 164 5.26 -33.96 -20.20
C ASP A 164 5.66 -35.44 -19.98
N SER A 165 5.92 -35.83 -18.72
CA SER A 165 6.18 -37.21 -18.35
C SER A 165 4.99 -38.14 -18.63
N PHE A 166 3.76 -37.73 -18.33
CA PHE A 166 2.57 -38.52 -18.64
C PHE A 166 2.23 -38.52 -20.13
N GLU A 167 2.56 -37.47 -20.86
CA GLU A 167 2.42 -37.44 -22.31
C GLU A 167 3.33 -38.48 -22.99
N GLU A 168 4.59 -38.52 -22.58
CA GLU A 168 5.54 -39.52 -23.09
C GLU A 168 5.11 -40.95 -22.72
N LEU A 169 4.67 -41.17 -21.47
CA LEU A 169 4.19 -42.47 -21.02
C LEU A 169 2.95 -42.93 -21.84
N LYS A 170 2.04 -42.01 -22.14
CA LYS A 170 0.88 -42.27 -23.01
C LYS A 170 1.33 -42.75 -24.39
N HIS A 171 2.30 -42.05 -25.01
CA HIS A 171 2.83 -42.43 -26.31
C HIS A 171 3.57 -43.79 -26.30
N VAL A 172 4.23 -44.12 -25.20
CA VAL A 172 4.84 -45.44 -25.02
C VAL A 172 3.77 -46.51 -24.99
N ASN A 173 2.73 -46.37 -24.17
CA ASN A 173 1.66 -47.36 -24.03
C ASN A 173 0.82 -47.49 -25.32
N GLU A 174 0.57 -46.43 -26.06
CA GLU A 174 -0.07 -46.49 -27.38
C GLU A 174 0.75 -47.31 -28.39
N ARG A 175 2.09 -47.15 -28.43
CA ARG A 175 3.00 -47.92 -29.28
C ARG A 175 3.08 -49.40 -28.85
N MET A 176 3.07 -49.70 -27.54
CA MET A 176 3.04 -51.08 -27.04
C MET A 176 1.72 -51.77 -27.40
N LEU A 177 0.60 -51.08 -27.28
CA LEU A 177 -0.69 -51.64 -27.71
C LEU A 177 -0.73 -51.94 -29.21
N GLN A 178 -0.18 -51.04 -30.06
CA GLN A 178 -0.09 -51.26 -31.51
C GLN A 178 0.74 -52.48 -31.87
N LYS A 179 1.78 -52.82 -31.07
CA LYS A 179 2.61 -54.00 -31.24
C LYS A 179 2.01 -55.27 -30.62
N GLY A 180 0.88 -55.19 -29.91
CA GLY A 180 0.29 -56.32 -29.20
C GLY A 180 0.97 -56.66 -27.87
N GLU A 181 1.84 -55.80 -27.37
CA GLU A 181 2.63 -55.97 -26.12
C GLU A 181 1.99 -55.21 -24.90
N GLY A 182 0.95 -54.42 -25.14
CA GLY A 182 0.26 -53.62 -24.11
C GLY A 182 -1.24 -53.89 -24.05
N THR A 183 -1.92 -53.30 -23.06
CA THR A 183 -3.36 -53.43 -22.88
C THR A 183 -4.08 -52.11 -23.17
N THR A 184 -5.35 -52.17 -23.58
CA THR A 184 -6.22 -50.98 -23.74
C THR A 184 -6.40 -50.27 -22.37
N THR A 185 -6.36 -51.01 -21.27
CA THR A 185 -6.47 -50.46 -19.90
C THR A 185 -5.29 -49.54 -19.60
N ASP A 186 -4.05 -49.94 -19.95
CA ASP A 186 -2.84 -49.13 -19.71
C ASP A 186 -2.89 -47.81 -20.49
N VAL A 187 -3.40 -47.86 -21.74
CA VAL A 187 -3.58 -46.64 -22.56
C VAL A 187 -4.61 -45.72 -21.94
N LEU A 188 -5.79 -46.23 -21.54
CA LEU A 188 -6.85 -45.42 -20.93
C LEU A 188 -6.43 -44.85 -19.58
N GLU A 189 -5.69 -45.59 -18.77
CA GLU A 189 -5.14 -45.12 -17.50
C GLU A 189 -4.17 -43.95 -17.70
N THR A 190 -3.21 -44.12 -18.60
CA THR A 190 -2.22 -43.05 -18.87
C THR A 190 -2.84 -41.84 -19.54
N GLN A 191 -3.84 -42.01 -20.40
CA GLN A 191 -4.60 -40.92 -20.98
C GLN A 191 -5.34 -40.10 -19.88
N SER A 192 -5.94 -40.80 -18.90
CA SER A 192 -6.60 -40.15 -17.75
C SER A 192 -5.61 -39.39 -16.89
N LYS A 193 -4.41 -39.98 -16.62
CA LYS A 193 -3.34 -39.31 -15.86
C LYS A 193 -2.81 -38.06 -16.58
N PHE A 194 -2.63 -38.15 -17.91
CA PHE A 194 -2.23 -37.03 -18.74
C PHE A 194 -3.28 -35.89 -18.68
N ALA A 195 -4.57 -36.21 -18.86
CA ALA A 195 -5.63 -35.22 -18.77
C ALA A 195 -5.69 -34.53 -17.40
N LEU A 196 -5.48 -35.28 -16.30
CA LEU A 196 -5.39 -34.73 -14.97
C LEU A 196 -4.16 -33.83 -14.80
N ALA A 197 -3.00 -34.20 -15.35
CA ALA A 197 -1.79 -33.40 -15.31
C ALA A 197 -1.93 -32.10 -16.12
N GLN A 198 -2.64 -32.13 -17.25
CA GLN A 198 -2.99 -30.91 -18.00
C GLN A 198 -3.85 -29.95 -17.15
N ALA A 199 -4.87 -30.47 -16.45
CA ALA A 199 -5.70 -29.65 -15.57
C ALA A 199 -4.87 -29.02 -14.42
N LYS A 200 -3.96 -29.79 -13.81
CA LYS A 200 -3.03 -29.29 -12.78
C LYS A 200 -2.08 -28.22 -13.29
N THR A 201 -1.64 -28.31 -14.54
CA THR A 201 -0.79 -27.27 -15.16
C THR A 201 -1.54 -25.96 -15.31
N ILE A 202 -2.82 -26.02 -15.69
CA ILE A 202 -3.68 -24.81 -15.76
C ILE A 202 -3.85 -24.19 -14.35
N GLU A 203 -4.19 -25.02 -13.37
CA GLU A 203 -4.32 -24.59 -11.97
C GLU A 203 -3.03 -23.92 -11.44
N ALA A 204 -1.86 -24.48 -11.73
CA ALA A 204 -0.57 -23.92 -11.33
C ALA A 204 -0.30 -22.55 -12.00
N HIS A 205 -0.68 -22.38 -13.27
CA HIS A 205 -0.56 -21.10 -13.96
C HIS A 205 -1.49 -20.03 -13.35
N ASP A 206 -2.73 -20.39 -13.01
CA ASP A 206 -3.68 -19.48 -12.37
C ASP A 206 -3.19 -19.07 -10.97
N GLU A 207 -2.60 -20.00 -10.20
CA GLU A 207 -1.97 -19.70 -8.91
C GLU A 207 -0.79 -18.73 -9.06
N LEU A 208 0.04 -18.93 -10.08
CA LEU A 208 1.16 -18.04 -10.38
C LEU A 208 0.66 -16.63 -10.75
N GLU A 209 -0.32 -16.53 -11.62
CA GLU A 209 -0.90 -15.23 -12.00
C GLU A 209 -1.48 -14.50 -10.78
N GLY A 210 -2.22 -15.20 -9.93
CA GLY A 210 -2.75 -14.65 -8.69
C GLY A 210 -1.66 -14.16 -7.72
N ALA A 211 -0.57 -14.94 -7.57
CA ALA A 211 0.55 -14.55 -6.73
C ALA A 211 1.32 -13.33 -7.31
N GLN A 212 1.50 -13.28 -8.63
CA GLN A 212 2.12 -12.13 -9.30
C GLN A 212 1.29 -10.86 -9.12
N LEU A 213 -0.02 -10.91 -9.31
CA LEU A 213 -0.90 -9.77 -9.11
C LEU A 213 -0.86 -9.24 -7.65
N GLN A 214 -0.77 -10.13 -6.66
CA GLN A 214 -0.61 -9.73 -5.26
C GLN A 214 0.71 -9.00 -5.03
N LEU A 215 1.81 -9.48 -5.60
CA LEU A 215 3.11 -8.84 -5.49
C LEU A 215 3.15 -7.49 -6.25
N GLU A 216 2.60 -7.45 -7.47
CA GLU A 216 2.47 -6.23 -8.27
C GLU A 216 1.64 -5.15 -7.56
N ALA A 217 0.61 -5.54 -6.82
CA ALA A 217 -0.19 -4.59 -6.05
C ALA A 217 0.60 -3.92 -4.91
N ILE A 218 1.59 -4.62 -4.34
CA ILE A 218 2.46 -4.08 -3.28
C ILE A 218 3.58 -3.23 -3.90
N VAL A 219 4.21 -3.72 -4.97
CA VAL A 219 5.37 -3.08 -5.62
C VAL A 219 4.94 -1.90 -6.52
N GLY A 220 3.69 -1.91 -6.99
CA GLY A 220 3.11 -0.85 -7.83
C GLY A 220 3.55 -0.87 -9.29
N GLN A 221 4.23 -1.93 -9.74
CA GLN A 221 4.70 -2.08 -11.11
C GLN A 221 4.61 -3.53 -11.59
N LYS A 222 4.51 -3.74 -12.91
CA LYS A 222 4.49 -5.07 -13.50
C LYS A 222 5.82 -5.80 -13.30
N ILE A 223 5.72 -7.06 -12.88
CA ILE A 223 6.86 -7.92 -12.60
C ILE A 223 6.94 -8.99 -13.67
N THR A 224 7.96 -8.93 -14.51
CA THR A 224 8.19 -9.92 -15.57
C THR A 224 9.10 -11.06 -15.13
N LYS A 225 10.04 -10.79 -14.24
CA LYS A 225 10.98 -11.79 -13.74
C LYS A 225 11.41 -11.44 -12.31
N LEU A 226 11.48 -12.46 -11.46
CA LEU A 226 12.01 -12.36 -10.10
C LEU A 226 13.41 -12.96 -10.04
N ASP A 227 14.25 -12.41 -9.18
CA ASP A 227 15.52 -13.06 -8.81
C ASP A 227 15.22 -14.27 -7.94
N SER A 228 15.87 -15.40 -8.27
CA SER A 228 15.80 -16.60 -7.45
C SER A 228 16.50 -16.38 -6.10
N LEU A 229 16.02 -17.06 -5.07
CA LEU A 229 16.72 -17.08 -3.79
C LEU A 229 18.12 -17.68 -3.99
N SER A 230 19.13 -17.03 -3.40
CA SER A 230 20.50 -17.51 -3.45
C SER A 230 20.60 -18.88 -2.78
N GLU A 231 21.37 -19.82 -3.34
CA GLU A 231 21.70 -21.11 -2.71
C GLU A 231 22.32 -20.94 -1.30
N LYS A 232 22.90 -19.77 -1.03
CA LYS A 232 23.44 -19.39 0.28
C LYS A 232 22.39 -18.76 1.20
N PHE A 233 21.10 -18.76 0.82
CA PHE A 233 20.02 -18.36 1.71
C PHE A 233 19.89 -19.39 2.83
N ASN A 234 20.86 -19.35 3.71
CA ASN A 234 20.80 -20.07 4.97
C ASN A 234 20.03 -19.21 5.96
N SER A 235 19.01 -19.77 6.57
CA SER A 235 18.40 -19.19 7.76
C SER A 235 19.53 -18.91 8.77
N ARG A 236 19.95 -17.64 8.88
CA ARG A 236 20.85 -17.25 9.95
C ARG A 236 20.14 -17.66 11.23
N THR A 237 20.81 -18.52 12.01
CA THR A 237 20.30 -18.88 13.34
C THR A 237 20.00 -17.61 14.08
N ILE A 238 18.73 -17.38 14.38
CA ILE A 238 18.29 -16.22 15.15
C ILE A 238 18.97 -16.35 16.50
N GLN A 239 19.71 -15.31 16.91
CA GLN A 239 20.56 -15.35 18.13
C GLN A 239 19.75 -15.50 19.42
N LEU A 240 18.46 -15.14 19.39
CA LEU A 240 17.56 -15.31 20.51
C LEU A 240 17.02 -16.75 20.53
N GLN A 241 17.47 -17.56 21.47
CA GLN A 241 17.12 -18.98 21.54
C GLN A 241 16.13 -19.30 22.65
N ASP A 242 15.91 -18.40 23.62
CA ASP A 242 15.04 -18.60 24.76
C ASP A 242 13.82 -17.67 24.75
N TYR A 243 12.75 -18.13 25.37
CA TYR A 243 11.47 -17.41 25.47
C TYR A 243 11.63 -16.06 26.20
N ASP A 244 12.40 -16.02 27.30
CA ASP A 244 12.51 -14.83 28.14
C ASP A 244 13.21 -13.68 27.39
N SER A 245 14.22 -13.98 26.56
CA SER A 245 14.88 -13.01 25.69
C SER A 245 13.93 -12.44 24.63
N TRP A 246 13.09 -13.31 24.04
CA TRP A 246 12.07 -12.86 23.10
C TRP A 246 10.98 -12.02 23.78
N TYR A 247 10.56 -12.42 24.97
CA TYR A 247 9.56 -11.69 25.74
C TYR A 247 10.06 -10.29 26.15
N ALA A 248 11.29 -10.19 26.65
CA ALA A 248 11.92 -8.91 26.99
C ALA A 248 12.04 -7.99 25.77
N LEU A 249 12.48 -8.53 24.63
CA LEU A 249 12.58 -7.78 23.38
C LEU A 249 11.21 -7.30 22.87
N ALA A 250 10.18 -8.14 22.99
CA ALA A 250 8.83 -7.79 22.61
C ALA A 250 8.26 -6.66 23.46
N LEU A 251 8.48 -6.68 24.78
CA LEU A 251 8.05 -5.59 25.67
C LEU A 251 8.73 -4.25 25.33
N ASP A 252 10.00 -4.28 24.93
CA ASP A 252 10.78 -3.08 24.62
C ASP A 252 10.47 -2.52 23.22
N ARG A 253 10.23 -3.39 22.24
CA ARG A 253 10.19 -3.01 20.80
C ARG A 253 8.88 -3.28 20.07
N ASN A 254 7.89 -3.81 20.72
CA ASN A 254 6.61 -4.03 20.07
C ASN A 254 5.87 -2.70 19.87
N ALA A 255 5.77 -2.27 18.61
CA ALA A 255 5.12 -1.02 18.25
C ALA A 255 3.65 -0.95 18.71
N GLU A 256 2.96 -2.09 18.81
CA GLU A 256 1.58 -2.17 19.25
C GLU A 256 1.44 -1.89 20.75
N LEU A 257 2.38 -2.37 21.58
CA LEU A 257 2.42 -2.06 23.01
C LEU A 257 2.75 -0.59 23.26
N VAL A 258 3.63 -0.01 22.46
CA VAL A 258 4.01 1.42 22.59
C VAL A 258 2.84 2.35 22.24
N THR A 259 1.84 1.88 21.49
CA THR A 259 0.66 2.70 21.11
C THR A 259 -0.40 2.80 22.21
N GLN A 260 -0.36 1.94 23.22
CA GLN A 260 -1.29 1.93 24.36
C GLN A 260 -0.85 2.91 25.44
#